data_95ed63b2afddc6c42da79249a7eea609
#
_entry.id   95ed63b2afddc6c42da79249a7eea609
#
_cell.length_a   1.000
_cell.length_b   1.000
_cell.length_c   1.000
_cell.angle_alpha   90.00
_cell.angle_beta   90.00
_cell.angle_gamma   90.00
#
_symmetry.space_group_name_H-M   'P 1'
#
loop_
_entity.id
_entity.type
_entity.pdbx_description
1 polymer ?
#
loop_
_entity_poly.entity_id
_entity_poly.type
_entity_poly.pdbx_seq_one_letter_code
_entity_poly.pdbx_strand_id
1 'polypeptide(L)'
;MNNYIFKFNRLTSGTAVLTFAALSLLATGCDNVDEADRFIKVERPEIARKVLVQEFTGQGCINCPQGAALVHSLQAEYPGAIVAVNLHPENTQYTRPLGGLKLTSAEATVYYQYYKPSMLPSAVIDGQAPLSNVSLWTDAILQAIARPSAADLNLTTEYDAATRELKVTYHSKFNDVYNAPLAINIWVMENDIIGPQYSGANIIRDYVHNHVMRATLTGEWGVAVADSFIPEDEYTATFSIALDESWVAENCEVIAFLQNPSSKTVEQSAEKSIFD
;
A
#
# COMPACT_ATOMS: atom_id res chain seq x y z
N MET A 1 21.58 -5.28 40.72
CA MET A 1 22.70 -4.99 41.66
C MET A 1 23.75 -6.07 41.44
N ASN A 2 24.77 -5.83 40.67
CA ASN A 2 26.00 -6.61 40.62
C ASN A 2 27.15 -5.63 40.32
N ASN A 3 27.89 -5.39 41.41
CA ASN A 3 29.11 -4.58 41.43
C ASN A 3 30.28 -5.40 40.89
N TYR A 4 30.95 -4.94 39.85
CA TYR A 4 32.28 -5.42 39.49
C TYR A 4 33.34 -4.45 39.99
N ILE A 5 34.13 -4.90 40.95
CA ILE A 5 35.29 -4.18 41.52
C ILE A 5 36.51 -4.51 40.66
N PHE A 6 37.08 -3.51 39.98
CA PHE A 6 38.42 -3.64 39.38
C PHE A 6 39.49 -3.35 40.40
N LYS A 7 40.35 -4.34 40.72
CA LYS A 7 41.58 -4.16 41.52
C LYS A 7 42.71 -3.72 40.58
N PHE A 8 43.27 -2.54 40.83
CA PHE A 8 44.53 -2.11 40.26
C PHE A 8 45.70 -2.67 41.08
N ASN A 9 46.59 -3.46 40.44
CA ASN A 9 47.88 -3.82 41.01
C ASN A 9 48.93 -2.81 40.47
N ARG A 10 49.51 -2.07 41.40
CA ARG A 10 50.73 -1.29 41.15
C ARG A 10 51.91 -2.23 41.04
N LEU A 11 52.64 -2.20 39.92
CA LEU A 11 53.98 -2.72 39.80
C LEU A 11 54.95 -1.55 39.63
N THR A 12 56.00 -1.63 40.47
CA THR A 12 57.01 -0.66 40.76
C THR A 12 57.98 -0.43 39.60
N SER A 13 58.45 0.80 39.55
CA SER A 13 59.44 1.39 38.66
C SER A 13 60.76 0.58 38.50
N GLY A 14 61.31 0.65 37.32
CA GLY A 14 62.74 0.41 37.08
C GLY A 14 63.00 -0.10 35.65
N THR A 15 63.73 0.75 34.89
CA THR A 15 64.45 0.38 33.66
C THR A 15 63.60 -0.03 32.42
N ALA A 16 63.10 0.96 31.68
CA ALA A 16 62.74 0.79 30.28
C ALA A 16 62.64 2.13 29.53
N VAL A 17 63.75 2.87 29.47
CA VAL A 17 63.79 4.12 28.68
C VAL A 17 64.39 3.91 27.29
N LEU A 18 64.82 2.72 26.91
CA LEU A 18 65.54 2.46 25.64
C LEU A 18 64.79 1.57 24.64
N THR A 19 63.56 1.15 24.92
CA THR A 19 62.74 0.35 23.98
C THR A 19 61.55 1.09 23.39
N PHE A 20 61.36 2.37 23.75
CA PHE A 20 60.16 3.13 23.28
C PHE A 20 60.35 3.83 21.93
N ALA A 21 61.62 3.91 21.41
CA ALA A 21 61.91 4.58 20.14
C ALA A 21 61.76 3.66 18.90
N ALA A 22 61.65 2.34 19.08
CA ALA A 22 61.56 1.40 17.95
C ALA A 22 60.13 0.88 17.69
N LEU A 23 59.16 1.17 18.57
CA LEU A 23 57.78 0.69 18.41
C LEU A 23 56.81 1.76 17.86
N SER A 24 57.32 3.02 17.74
CA SER A 24 56.50 4.13 17.20
C SER A 24 56.53 4.25 15.66
N LEU A 25 57.24 3.37 14.96
CA LEU A 25 57.35 3.36 13.49
C LEU A 25 56.41 2.34 12.81
N LEU A 26 55.63 1.59 13.57
CA LEU A 26 54.67 0.61 13.01
C LEU A 26 53.21 1.02 13.15
N ALA A 27 52.92 2.23 13.64
CA ALA A 27 51.55 2.74 13.77
C ALA A 27 51.14 3.76 12.67
N THR A 28 51.92 3.86 11.58
CA THR A 28 51.49 4.59 10.39
C THR A 28 50.95 3.59 9.35
N GLY A 29 50.05 2.76 9.79
CA GLY A 29 49.25 1.88 8.93
C GLY A 29 47.89 2.49 8.67
N CYS A 30 47.79 3.14 7.53
CA CYS A 30 46.64 3.12 6.66
C CYS A 30 45.30 3.55 7.25
N ASP A 31 45.07 4.83 7.27
CA ASP A 31 43.78 5.32 6.92
C ASP A 31 43.86 6.68 6.20
N ASN A 32 44.51 6.66 5.04
CA ASN A 32 44.54 7.78 4.10
C ASN A 32 43.38 7.68 3.08
N VAL A 33 42.26 7.08 3.47
CA VAL A 33 41.04 7.26 2.68
C VAL A 33 40.45 8.58 3.12
N ASP A 34 40.44 9.54 2.20
CA ASP A 34 39.81 10.85 2.41
C ASP A 34 38.40 10.64 2.94
N GLU A 35 37.96 11.46 3.91
CA GLU A 35 36.66 11.29 4.54
C GLU A 35 35.51 11.33 3.48
N ALA A 36 35.75 12.03 2.37
CA ALA A 36 34.87 12.07 1.19
C ALA A 36 34.79 10.73 0.44
N ASP A 37 35.84 9.89 0.52
CA ASP A 37 35.91 8.59 -0.19
C ASP A 37 35.50 7.41 0.71
N ARG A 38 35.26 7.66 1.99
CA ARG A 38 34.83 6.61 2.94
C ARG A 38 33.43 6.12 2.73
N PHE A 39 32.59 6.95 2.13
CA PHE A 39 31.19 6.64 1.85
C PHE A 39 30.87 6.94 0.38
N ILE A 40 30.83 5.92 -0.44
CA ILE A 40 30.21 6.04 -1.74
C ILE A 40 28.69 6.15 -1.47
N LYS A 41 28.12 7.36 -1.59
CA LYS A 41 26.69 7.54 -1.62
C LYS A 41 26.16 6.89 -2.90
N VAL A 42 25.73 5.63 -2.81
CA VAL A 42 24.99 5.01 -3.88
C VAL A 42 23.62 5.69 -3.91
N GLU A 43 23.41 6.57 -4.88
CA GLU A 43 22.09 7.11 -5.15
C GLU A 43 21.24 5.94 -5.65
N ARG A 44 20.30 5.48 -4.83
CA ARG A 44 19.30 4.52 -5.25
C ARG A 44 18.20 5.31 -5.96
N PRO A 45 17.67 4.81 -7.08
CA PRO A 45 16.52 5.44 -7.70
C PRO A 45 15.36 5.42 -6.69
N GLU A 46 14.77 6.59 -6.48
CA GLU A 46 13.54 6.68 -5.68
C GLU A 46 12.41 5.95 -6.40
N ILE A 47 11.72 5.07 -5.67
CA ILE A 47 10.52 4.43 -6.17
C ILE A 47 9.34 5.38 -5.93
N ALA A 48 8.68 5.76 -7.01
CA ALA A 48 7.47 6.57 -6.92
C ALA A 48 6.38 5.78 -6.18
N ARG A 49 5.78 6.41 -5.17
CA ARG A 49 4.65 5.83 -4.46
C ARG A 49 3.40 5.86 -5.32
N LYS A 50 2.68 4.75 -5.38
CA LYS A 50 1.31 4.69 -5.83
C LYS A 50 0.42 4.60 -4.61
N VAL A 51 -0.42 5.62 -4.42
CA VAL A 51 -1.23 5.81 -3.21
C VAL A 51 -2.54 5.04 -3.34
N LEU A 52 -2.86 4.22 -2.33
CA LEU A 52 -4.16 3.56 -2.25
C LEU A 52 -5.21 4.50 -1.65
N VAL A 53 -6.26 4.79 -2.41
CA VAL A 53 -7.44 5.54 -1.96
C VAL A 53 -8.63 4.60 -1.88
N GLN A 54 -9.04 4.27 -0.65
CA GLN A 54 -10.22 3.44 -0.36
C GLN A 54 -11.40 4.36 -0.03
N GLU A 55 -12.36 4.52 -0.94
CA GLU A 55 -13.55 5.33 -0.73
C GLU A 55 -14.70 4.47 -0.23
N PHE A 56 -15.19 4.72 0.99
CA PHE A 56 -16.47 4.19 1.45
C PHE A 56 -17.61 5.00 0.84
N THR A 57 -18.46 4.31 0.07
CA THR A 57 -19.47 4.93 -0.79
C THR A 57 -20.78 4.11 -0.81
N GLY A 58 -21.78 4.54 -1.58
CA GLY A 58 -23.03 3.81 -1.76
C GLY A 58 -23.99 4.52 -2.69
N GLN A 59 -24.84 3.74 -3.37
CA GLN A 59 -25.83 4.24 -4.34
C GLN A 59 -26.82 5.25 -3.74
N GLY A 60 -27.15 5.09 -2.45
CA GLY A 60 -28.05 6.00 -1.72
C GLY A 60 -27.34 7.21 -1.09
N CYS A 61 -26.03 7.36 -1.27
CA CYS A 61 -25.26 8.47 -0.71
C CYS A 61 -25.29 9.67 -1.66
N ILE A 62 -25.95 10.74 -1.26
CA ILE A 62 -26.21 11.92 -2.11
C ILE A 62 -24.95 12.74 -2.44
N ASN A 63 -23.88 12.63 -1.61
CA ASN A 63 -22.64 13.37 -1.75
C ASN A 63 -21.49 12.49 -2.31
N CYS A 64 -21.68 11.18 -2.42
CA CYS A 64 -20.63 10.26 -2.86
C CYS A 64 -20.16 10.53 -4.31
N PRO A 65 -20.99 10.97 -5.25
CA PRO A 65 -20.49 11.36 -6.58
C PRO A 65 -19.45 12.47 -6.57
N GLN A 66 -19.43 13.33 -5.53
CA GLN A 66 -18.41 14.39 -5.41
C GLN A 66 -17.04 13.81 -5.03
N GLY A 67 -17.02 12.80 -4.13
CA GLY A 67 -15.78 12.09 -3.77
C GLY A 67 -15.20 11.36 -4.98
N ALA A 68 -16.02 10.57 -5.66
CA ALA A 68 -15.61 9.86 -6.88
C ALA A 68 -15.08 10.81 -7.98
N ALA A 69 -15.76 11.94 -8.22
CA ALA A 69 -15.31 12.94 -9.20
C ALA A 69 -13.98 13.59 -8.81
N LEU A 70 -13.75 13.85 -7.52
CA LEU A 70 -12.48 14.38 -7.04
C LEU A 70 -11.34 13.38 -7.26
N VAL A 71 -11.52 12.12 -6.87
CA VAL A 71 -10.50 11.08 -7.05
C VAL A 71 -10.19 10.88 -8.53
N HIS A 72 -11.20 10.80 -9.38
CA HIS A 72 -11.03 10.70 -10.83
C HIS A 72 -10.26 11.90 -11.42
N SER A 73 -10.52 13.13 -10.96
CA SER A 73 -9.77 14.31 -11.45
C SER A 73 -8.31 14.28 -11.00
N LEU A 74 -8.02 13.80 -9.79
CA LEU A 74 -6.65 13.63 -9.31
C LEU A 74 -5.91 12.50 -10.04
N GLN A 75 -6.58 11.39 -10.39
CA GLN A 75 -6.00 10.34 -11.24
C GLN A 75 -5.62 10.88 -12.62
N ALA A 76 -6.44 11.78 -13.21
CA ALA A 76 -6.13 12.41 -14.49
C ALA A 76 -4.96 13.42 -14.39
N GLU A 77 -4.83 14.13 -13.26
CA GLU A 77 -3.75 15.09 -13.01
C GLU A 77 -2.43 14.40 -12.64
N TYR A 78 -2.49 13.26 -11.92
CA TYR A 78 -1.35 12.47 -11.45
C TYR A 78 -1.42 11.03 -11.98
N PRO A 79 -1.27 10.81 -13.30
CA PRO A 79 -1.49 9.50 -13.92
C PRO A 79 -0.58 8.43 -13.35
N GLY A 80 -1.18 7.31 -12.94
CA GLY A 80 -0.48 6.17 -12.36
C GLY A 80 0.00 6.33 -10.92
N ALA A 81 -0.28 7.48 -10.27
CA ALA A 81 0.11 7.73 -8.89
C ALA A 81 -0.99 7.37 -7.86
N ILE A 82 -2.22 7.11 -8.31
CA ILE A 82 -3.37 6.87 -7.43
C ILE A 82 -4.08 5.60 -7.86
N VAL A 83 -4.12 4.62 -6.97
CA VAL A 83 -4.93 3.41 -7.07
C VAL A 83 -6.20 3.62 -6.27
N ALA A 84 -7.34 3.66 -6.93
CA ALA A 84 -8.64 3.93 -6.30
C ALA A 84 -9.45 2.66 -6.13
N VAL A 85 -10.21 2.56 -5.04
CA VAL A 85 -11.19 1.51 -4.82
C VAL A 85 -12.43 2.03 -4.11
N ASN A 86 -13.62 1.65 -4.62
CA ASN A 86 -14.91 2.01 -4.07
C ASN A 86 -15.48 0.84 -3.25
N LEU A 87 -15.57 1.06 -1.94
CA LEU A 87 -16.04 0.10 -0.96
C LEU A 87 -17.52 0.35 -0.66
N HIS A 88 -18.37 -0.59 -1.07
CA HIS A 88 -19.80 -0.57 -0.80
C HIS A 88 -20.12 -1.59 0.32
N PRO A 89 -20.11 -1.18 1.60
CA PRO A 89 -20.40 -2.09 2.71
C PRO A 89 -21.87 -2.55 2.69
N GLU A 90 -22.12 -3.77 3.11
CA GLU A 90 -23.50 -4.27 3.26
C GLU A 90 -24.21 -3.64 4.47
N ASN A 91 -25.53 -3.68 4.44
CA ASN A 91 -26.40 -3.33 5.58
C ASN A 91 -26.30 -1.89 6.09
N THR A 92 -25.89 -0.94 5.25
CA THR A 92 -25.99 0.49 5.57
C THR A 92 -27.20 1.13 4.90
N GLN A 93 -27.65 2.28 5.41
CA GLN A 93 -28.74 3.05 4.79
C GLN A 93 -28.36 3.57 3.38
N TYR A 94 -27.05 3.70 3.09
CA TYR A 94 -26.52 4.27 1.84
C TYR A 94 -26.29 3.23 0.74
N THR A 95 -26.27 1.95 1.09
CA THR A 95 -25.84 0.88 0.17
C THR A 95 -26.95 -0.10 -0.18
N ARG A 96 -28.21 0.28 0.11
CA ARG A 96 -29.39 -0.50 -0.34
C ARG A 96 -29.41 -0.54 -1.87
N PRO A 97 -29.56 -1.72 -2.49
CA PRO A 97 -29.62 -1.83 -3.93
C PRO A 97 -30.70 -0.91 -4.52
N LEU A 98 -30.30 -0.08 -5.50
CA LEU A 98 -31.23 0.72 -6.29
C LEU A 98 -31.43 0.04 -7.65
N GLY A 99 -32.67 -0.05 -8.12
CA GLY A 99 -32.96 -0.70 -9.40
C GLY A 99 -32.57 -2.19 -9.46
N GLY A 100 -32.38 -2.84 -8.31
CA GLY A 100 -31.94 -4.24 -8.24
C GLY A 100 -30.43 -4.44 -8.41
N LEU A 101 -29.65 -3.39 -8.65
CA LEU A 101 -28.19 -3.47 -8.79
C LEU A 101 -27.51 -3.62 -7.43
N LYS A 102 -26.77 -4.73 -7.23
CA LYS A 102 -25.98 -4.98 -6.03
C LYS A 102 -24.50 -4.63 -6.28
N LEU A 103 -24.00 -3.61 -5.57
CA LEU A 103 -22.58 -3.19 -5.59
C LEU A 103 -21.84 -3.59 -4.31
N THR A 104 -22.59 -4.07 -3.30
CA THR A 104 -22.03 -4.39 -1.98
C THR A 104 -21.24 -5.69 -1.98
N SER A 105 -20.21 -5.76 -1.15
CA SER A 105 -19.47 -6.98 -0.84
C SER A 105 -19.32 -7.18 0.67
N ALA A 106 -19.12 -8.43 1.08
CA ALA A 106 -18.85 -8.79 2.47
C ALA A 106 -17.49 -8.23 2.91
N GLU A 107 -16.50 -8.25 2.01
CA GLU A 107 -15.17 -7.73 2.23
C GLU A 107 -15.20 -6.22 2.50
N ALA A 108 -15.92 -5.44 1.70
CA ALA A 108 -16.12 -4.00 1.97
C ALA A 108 -16.74 -3.75 3.34
N THR A 109 -17.59 -4.66 3.82
CA THR A 109 -18.20 -4.58 5.15
C THR A 109 -17.19 -4.76 6.28
N VAL A 110 -16.22 -5.68 6.12
CA VAL A 110 -15.12 -5.88 7.08
C VAL A 110 -14.31 -4.60 7.24
N TYR A 111 -13.91 -3.97 6.13
CA TYR A 111 -13.18 -2.70 6.16
C TYR A 111 -13.99 -1.56 6.78
N TYR A 112 -15.29 -1.48 6.45
CA TYR A 112 -16.20 -0.49 7.04
C TYR A 112 -16.30 -0.65 8.56
N GLN A 113 -16.41 -1.88 9.05
CA GLN A 113 -16.46 -2.18 10.50
C GLN A 113 -15.13 -1.88 11.21
N TYR A 114 -14.01 -2.04 10.53
CA TYR A 114 -12.69 -1.71 11.07
C TYR A 114 -12.49 -0.20 11.14
N TYR A 115 -12.63 0.51 10.02
CA TYR A 115 -12.34 1.95 9.93
C TYR A 115 -13.42 2.82 10.55
N LYS A 116 -14.65 2.36 10.61
CA LYS A 116 -15.80 3.07 11.23
C LYS A 116 -15.94 4.52 10.78
N PRO A 117 -16.02 4.81 9.47
CA PRO A 117 -16.18 6.17 9.00
C PRO A 117 -17.43 6.80 9.60
N SER A 118 -17.37 8.07 9.98
CA SER A 118 -18.49 8.77 10.65
C SER A 118 -19.65 9.06 9.71
N MET A 119 -19.38 9.20 8.42
CA MET A 119 -20.38 9.42 7.35
C MET A 119 -19.81 8.98 6.00
N LEU A 120 -20.64 8.96 4.96
CA LEU A 120 -20.24 8.75 3.57
C LEU A 120 -20.43 10.03 2.75
N PRO A 121 -19.58 10.32 1.73
CA PRO A 121 -18.37 9.56 1.42
C PRO A 121 -17.28 9.73 2.47
N SER A 122 -16.43 8.74 2.58
CA SER A 122 -15.24 8.81 3.42
C SER A 122 -14.08 8.09 2.77
N ALA A 123 -12.90 8.71 2.73
CA ALA A 123 -11.70 8.11 2.16
C ALA A 123 -10.72 7.67 3.25
N VAL A 124 -10.13 6.50 3.05
CA VAL A 124 -8.94 6.02 3.76
C VAL A 124 -7.78 6.06 2.76
N ILE A 125 -6.77 6.85 3.05
CA ILE A 125 -5.62 7.07 2.19
C ILE A 125 -4.42 6.36 2.80
N ASP A 126 -3.83 5.41 2.06
CA ASP A 126 -2.73 4.54 2.53
C ASP A 126 -2.98 3.94 3.93
N GLY A 127 -4.22 3.52 4.20
CA GLY A 127 -4.58 2.88 5.46
C GLY A 127 -4.64 3.80 6.68
N GLN A 128 -4.61 5.12 6.50
CA GLN A 128 -4.71 6.09 7.57
C GLN A 128 -6.15 6.20 8.12
N ALA A 129 -6.37 7.05 9.11
CA ALA A 129 -7.70 7.30 9.63
C ALA A 129 -8.66 7.82 8.55
N PRO A 130 -9.95 7.42 8.58
CA PRO A 130 -10.90 7.82 7.55
C PRO A 130 -11.19 9.33 7.58
N LEU A 131 -11.17 9.95 6.41
CA LEU A 131 -11.49 11.35 6.18
C LEU A 131 -12.91 11.45 5.62
N SER A 132 -13.86 11.86 6.45
CA SER A 132 -15.27 12.05 6.04
C SER A 132 -15.56 13.44 5.46
N ASN A 133 -14.57 14.32 5.37
CA ASN A 133 -14.67 15.61 4.68
C ASN A 133 -13.86 15.57 3.38
N VAL A 134 -14.56 15.58 2.25
CA VAL A 134 -13.97 15.51 0.89
C VAL A 134 -12.93 16.63 0.65
N SER A 135 -13.12 17.82 1.25
CA SER A 135 -12.16 18.93 1.08
C SER A 135 -10.75 18.64 1.60
N LEU A 136 -10.58 17.62 2.44
CA LEU A 136 -9.28 17.22 2.99
C LEU A 136 -8.57 16.17 2.14
N TRP A 137 -9.25 15.55 1.18
CA TRP A 137 -8.70 14.41 0.44
C TRP A 137 -7.54 14.82 -0.47
N THR A 138 -7.67 15.95 -1.18
CA THR A 138 -6.62 16.44 -2.08
C THR A 138 -5.29 16.57 -1.35
N ASP A 139 -5.26 17.31 -0.25
CA ASP A 139 -4.02 17.54 0.50
C ASP A 139 -3.45 16.22 1.04
N ALA A 140 -4.30 15.33 1.55
CA ALA A 140 -3.86 14.05 2.10
C ALA A 140 -3.29 13.12 1.00
N ILE A 141 -3.91 13.07 -0.19
CA ILE A 141 -3.43 12.30 -1.33
C ILE A 141 -2.09 12.86 -1.83
N LEU A 142 -1.97 14.17 -2.02
CA LEU A 142 -0.73 14.78 -2.49
C LEU A 142 0.43 14.61 -1.50
N GLN A 143 0.16 14.71 -0.20
CA GLN A 143 1.14 14.41 0.84
C GLN A 143 1.57 12.93 0.81
N ALA A 144 0.66 12.02 0.49
CA ALA A 144 0.97 10.60 0.36
C ALA A 144 1.82 10.32 -0.90
N ILE A 145 1.48 10.91 -2.06
CA ILE A 145 2.27 10.81 -3.32
C ILE A 145 3.70 11.33 -3.14
N ALA A 146 3.88 12.40 -2.36
CA ALA A 146 5.20 13.00 -2.14
C ALA A 146 6.17 12.14 -1.30
N ARG A 147 5.69 11.05 -0.68
CA ARG A 147 6.55 10.13 0.09
C ARG A 147 7.11 9.05 -0.83
N PRO A 148 8.43 8.80 -0.83
CA PRO A 148 8.98 7.67 -1.57
C PRO A 148 8.48 6.35 -0.97
N SER A 149 8.54 5.27 -1.75
CA SER A 149 8.31 3.90 -1.28
C SER A 149 9.63 3.15 -1.16
N ALA A 150 9.75 2.29 -0.14
CA ALA A 150 10.87 1.37 -0.02
C ALA A 150 10.78 0.19 -1.02
N ALA A 151 9.58 -0.07 -1.57
CA ALA A 151 9.31 -1.20 -2.42
C ALA A 151 8.74 -0.79 -3.78
N ASP A 152 9.17 -1.46 -4.84
CA ASP A 152 8.42 -1.56 -6.09
C ASP A 152 7.41 -2.72 -6.01
N LEU A 153 6.27 -2.60 -6.67
CA LEU A 153 5.22 -3.60 -6.69
C LEU A 153 4.63 -3.69 -8.10
N ASN A 154 4.76 -4.86 -8.70
CA ASN A 154 4.29 -5.16 -10.04
C ASN A 154 3.31 -6.34 -10.04
N LEU A 155 2.41 -6.37 -11.02
CA LEU A 155 1.42 -7.40 -11.22
C LEU A 155 1.51 -7.96 -12.63
N THR A 156 1.30 -9.28 -12.74
CA THR A 156 0.96 -9.95 -13.98
C THR A 156 -0.32 -10.74 -13.80
N THR A 157 -1.14 -10.79 -14.84
CA THR A 157 -2.46 -11.42 -14.85
C THR A 157 -2.55 -12.43 -15.98
N GLU A 158 -3.20 -13.55 -15.71
CA GLU A 158 -3.56 -14.57 -16.70
C GLU A 158 -5.05 -14.92 -16.48
N TYR A 159 -5.87 -14.80 -17.52
CA TYR A 159 -7.29 -15.09 -17.44
C TYR A 159 -7.68 -16.19 -18.44
N ASP A 160 -8.33 -17.25 -17.93
CA ASP A 160 -8.92 -18.30 -18.73
C ASP A 160 -10.44 -18.05 -18.87
N ALA A 161 -10.85 -17.65 -20.07
CA ALA A 161 -12.26 -17.36 -20.34
C ALA A 161 -13.17 -18.60 -20.28
N ALA A 162 -12.64 -19.82 -20.47
CA ALA A 162 -13.44 -21.04 -20.42
C ALA A 162 -13.81 -21.43 -18.98
N THR A 163 -12.93 -21.22 -18.05
CA THR A 163 -13.14 -21.51 -16.62
C THR A 163 -13.45 -20.29 -15.79
N ARG A 164 -13.30 -19.08 -16.37
CA ARG A 164 -13.32 -17.78 -15.69
C ARG A 164 -12.28 -17.66 -14.57
N GLU A 165 -11.22 -18.49 -14.61
CA GLU A 165 -10.14 -18.42 -13.62
C GLU A 165 -9.20 -17.26 -13.94
N LEU A 166 -9.03 -16.38 -12.98
CA LEU A 166 -8.04 -15.31 -12.96
C LEU A 166 -6.87 -15.73 -12.07
N LYS A 167 -5.66 -15.76 -12.63
CA LYS A 167 -4.41 -15.89 -11.87
C LYS A 167 -3.70 -14.56 -11.80
N VAL A 168 -3.24 -14.20 -10.62
CA VAL A 168 -2.52 -12.97 -10.35
C VAL A 168 -1.20 -13.30 -9.70
N THR A 169 -0.11 -12.90 -10.32
CA THR A 169 1.24 -12.99 -9.73
C THR A 169 1.69 -11.59 -9.37
N TYR A 170 2.02 -11.39 -8.08
CA TYR A 170 2.73 -10.17 -7.67
C TYR A 170 4.22 -10.42 -7.64
N HIS A 171 4.98 -9.37 -7.92
CA HIS A 171 6.41 -9.28 -7.71
C HIS A 171 6.71 -7.97 -7.00
N SER A 172 7.36 -8.04 -5.84
CA SER A 172 7.85 -6.88 -5.12
C SER A 172 9.36 -6.93 -4.98
N LYS A 173 10.02 -5.77 -5.16
CA LYS A 173 11.45 -5.58 -4.97
C LYS A 173 11.70 -4.41 -4.05
N PHE A 174 12.54 -4.61 -3.04
CA PHE A 174 12.87 -3.58 -2.06
C PHE A 174 14.18 -2.89 -2.45
N ASN A 175 14.16 -1.55 -2.48
CA ASN A 175 15.34 -0.72 -2.78
C ASN A 175 15.89 -0.06 -1.52
N ASP A 176 15.16 -0.08 -0.42
CA ASP A 176 15.59 0.46 0.86
C ASP A 176 15.23 -0.48 2.02
N VAL A 177 15.78 -0.19 3.20
CA VAL A 177 15.48 -0.93 4.42
C VAL A 177 14.06 -0.58 4.89
N TYR A 178 13.25 -1.59 5.15
CA TYR A 178 11.93 -1.44 5.75
C TYR A 178 11.79 -2.36 6.97
N ASN A 179 11.78 -1.78 8.17
CA ASN A 179 11.83 -2.51 9.44
C ASN A 179 10.44 -2.69 10.07
N ALA A 180 9.50 -3.26 9.30
CA ALA A 180 8.18 -3.60 9.81
C ALA A 180 7.58 -4.74 8.99
N PRO A 181 6.66 -5.55 9.56
CA PRO A 181 6.01 -6.61 8.82
C PRO A 181 5.11 -6.04 7.73
N LEU A 182 5.07 -6.73 6.58
CA LEU A 182 4.14 -6.46 5.49
C LEU A 182 3.36 -7.71 5.10
N ALA A 183 2.11 -7.50 4.73
CA ALA A 183 1.24 -8.46 4.09
C ALA A 183 0.86 -7.95 2.70
N ILE A 184 0.78 -8.86 1.72
CA ILE A 184 0.26 -8.57 0.40
C ILE A 184 -1.27 -8.75 0.40
N ASN A 185 -1.97 -7.73 -0.04
CA ASN A 185 -3.40 -7.77 -0.32
C ASN A 185 -3.61 -7.70 -1.82
N ILE A 186 -4.50 -8.54 -2.37
CA ILE A 186 -4.85 -8.56 -3.79
C ILE A 186 -6.36 -8.61 -3.90
N TRP A 187 -6.94 -7.62 -4.57
CA TRP A 187 -8.39 -7.46 -4.73
C TRP A 187 -8.79 -7.40 -6.20
N VAL A 188 -9.99 -7.90 -6.51
CA VAL A 188 -10.65 -7.72 -7.81
C VAL A 188 -11.62 -6.56 -7.69
N MET A 189 -11.57 -5.68 -8.68
CA MET A 189 -12.51 -4.58 -8.85
C MET A 189 -13.16 -4.66 -10.22
N GLU A 190 -14.33 -4.03 -10.36
CA GLU A 190 -15.04 -3.93 -11.62
C GLU A 190 -15.40 -2.48 -11.91
N ASN A 191 -15.19 -2.08 -13.15
CA ASN A 191 -15.46 -0.76 -13.70
C ASN A 191 -16.70 -0.78 -14.60
N ASP A 192 -17.12 0.38 -15.05
CA ASP A 192 -18.18 0.58 -16.07
C ASP A 192 -19.52 -0.07 -15.71
N ILE A 193 -19.84 -0.19 -14.43
CA ILE A 193 -21.13 -0.73 -13.99
C ILE A 193 -22.18 0.37 -14.05
N ILE A 194 -23.10 0.26 -15.01
CA ILE A 194 -24.16 1.25 -15.21
C ILE A 194 -25.34 0.98 -14.27
N GLY A 195 -25.72 1.99 -13.50
CA GLY A 195 -26.87 1.89 -12.62
C GLY A 195 -27.24 3.17 -11.88
N PRO A 196 -28.33 3.15 -11.11
CA PRO A 196 -28.79 4.37 -10.45
C PRO A 196 -27.91 4.78 -9.26
N GLN A 197 -27.72 6.10 -9.12
CA GLN A 197 -27.00 6.74 -8.03
C GLN A 197 -27.73 8.01 -7.58
N TYR A 198 -27.90 8.22 -6.29
CA TYR A 198 -28.34 9.50 -5.76
C TYR A 198 -27.24 10.57 -5.88
N SER A 199 -27.62 11.78 -6.31
CA SER A 199 -26.75 12.95 -6.38
C SER A 199 -27.52 14.20 -5.95
N GLY A 200 -27.25 14.71 -4.76
CA GLY A 200 -28.08 15.74 -4.16
C GLY A 200 -29.56 15.29 -4.05
N ALA A 201 -30.46 16.08 -4.60
CA ALA A 201 -31.90 15.78 -4.64
C ALA A 201 -32.33 14.89 -5.82
N ASN A 202 -31.39 14.51 -6.70
CA ASN A 202 -31.69 13.80 -7.95
C ASN A 202 -31.22 12.34 -7.91
N ILE A 203 -31.75 11.53 -8.84
CA ILE A 203 -31.24 10.20 -9.16
C ILE A 203 -30.70 10.24 -10.58
N ILE A 204 -29.40 9.96 -10.72
CA ILE A 204 -28.78 9.69 -12.02
C ILE A 204 -29.01 8.21 -12.30
N ARG A 205 -29.77 7.89 -13.36
CA ARG A 205 -30.20 6.50 -13.63
C ARG A 205 -29.13 5.66 -14.31
N ASP A 206 -28.28 6.31 -15.06
CA ASP A 206 -27.20 5.77 -15.90
C ASP A 206 -25.84 6.21 -15.38
N TYR A 207 -25.70 6.32 -14.05
CA TYR A 207 -24.41 6.59 -13.41
C TYR A 207 -23.46 5.43 -13.65
N VAL A 208 -22.20 5.75 -13.99
CA VAL A 208 -21.14 4.76 -14.19
C VAL A 208 -20.38 4.59 -12.88
N HIS A 209 -20.52 3.41 -12.26
CA HIS A 209 -19.78 3.05 -11.07
C HIS A 209 -18.48 2.39 -11.48
N ASN A 210 -17.36 2.97 -11.04
CA ASN A 210 -16.00 2.46 -11.30
C ASN A 210 -15.33 2.01 -9.98
N HIS A 211 -14.25 1.22 -10.12
CA HIS A 211 -13.42 0.74 -9.02
C HIS A 211 -14.20 0.02 -7.91
N VAL A 212 -15.31 -0.64 -8.27
CA VAL A 212 -16.17 -1.33 -7.30
C VAL A 212 -15.48 -2.60 -6.81
N MET A 213 -15.18 -2.68 -5.52
CA MET A 213 -14.60 -3.88 -4.92
C MET A 213 -15.55 -5.07 -5.04
N ARG A 214 -15.07 -6.17 -5.62
CA ARG A 214 -15.80 -7.41 -5.84
C ARG A 214 -15.37 -8.53 -4.91
N ALA A 215 -14.06 -8.79 -4.82
CA ALA A 215 -13.52 -9.89 -4.02
C ALA A 215 -12.07 -9.64 -3.62
N THR A 216 -11.57 -10.48 -2.70
CA THR A 216 -10.14 -10.56 -2.35
C THR A 216 -9.59 -11.96 -2.67
N LEU A 217 -8.35 -12.02 -3.17
CA LEU A 217 -7.63 -13.27 -3.41
C LEU A 217 -6.80 -13.72 -2.19
N THR A 218 -6.52 -12.79 -1.28
CA THR A 218 -5.58 -12.97 -0.17
C THR A 218 -6.26 -12.94 1.20
N GLY A 219 -7.60 -13.04 1.21
CA GLY A 219 -8.38 -12.83 2.42
C GLY A 219 -8.48 -11.35 2.81
N GLU A 220 -9.16 -11.09 3.90
CA GLU A 220 -9.54 -9.73 4.31
C GLU A 220 -8.34 -8.82 4.62
N TRP A 221 -7.26 -9.37 5.18
CA TRP A 221 -6.10 -8.59 5.66
C TRP A 221 -4.78 -9.04 5.05
N GLY A 222 -4.84 -9.77 3.94
CA GLY A 222 -3.68 -10.16 3.18
C GLY A 222 -2.95 -11.39 3.69
N VAL A 223 -1.91 -11.78 2.97
CA VAL A 223 -0.99 -12.87 3.28
C VAL A 223 0.37 -12.29 3.66
N ALA A 224 0.94 -12.76 4.77
CA ALA A 224 2.24 -12.28 5.26
C ALA A 224 3.34 -12.48 4.19
N VAL A 225 4.16 -11.45 3.98
CA VAL A 225 5.33 -11.49 3.11
C VAL A 225 6.59 -11.74 3.94
N ALA A 226 6.96 -10.80 4.81
CA ALA A 226 8.08 -10.91 5.74
C ALA A 226 7.93 -9.88 6.88
N ASP A 227 8.77 -10.00 7.92
CA ASP A 227 8.76 -9.12 9.09
C ASP A 227 9.67 -7.89 8.93
N SER A 228 10.64 -7.95 8.01
CA SER A 228 11.55 -6.86 7.67
C SER A 228 12.17 -7.11 6.30
N PHE A 229 12.70 -6.06 5.67
CA PHE A 229 13.20 -6.08 4.30
C PHE A 229 14.50 -5.29 4.21
N ILE A 230 15.41 -5.76 3.37
CA ILE A 230 16.65 -5.07 3.02
C ILE A 230 16.69 -4.83 1.49
N PRO A 231 17.54 -3.91 1.02
CA PRO A 231 17.72 -3.71 -0.41
C PRO A 231 18.03 -5.00 -1.16
N GLU A 232 17.43 -5.14 -2.35
CA GLU A 232 17.48 -6.30 -3.26
C GLU A 232 16.65 -7.50 -2.80
N ASP A 233 15.94 -7.45 -1.66
CA ASP A 233 14.95 -8.48 -1.34
C ASP A 233 13.82 -8.48 -2.37
N GLU A 234 13.51 -9.67 -2.88
CA GLU A 234 12.44 -9.89 -3.87
C GLU A 234 11.47 -10.95 -3.37
N TYR A 235 10.17 -10.69 -3.56
CA TYR A 235 9.10 -11.61 -3.18
C TYR A 235 8.12 -11.77 -4.33
N THR A 236 7.74 -13.01 -4.60
CA THR A 236 6.78 -13.35 -5.67
C THR A 236 5.86 -14.44 -5.17
N ALA A 237 4.57 -14.30 -5.42
CA ALA A 237 3.61 -15.38 -5.25
C ALA A 237 2.44 -15.22 -6.22
N THR A 238 1.76 -16.33 -6.52
CA THR A 238 0.61 -16.40 -7.42
C THR A 238 -0.62 -16.80 -6.63
N PHE A 239 -1.72 -16.11 -6.87
CA PHE A 239 -3.04 -16.40 -6.32
C PHE A 239 -4.04 -16.56 -7.46
N SER A 240 -5.12 -17.30 -7.25
CA SER A 240 -6.17 -17.43 -8.26
C SER A 240 -7.56 -17.34 -7.64
N ILE A 241 -8.51 -16.93 -8.49
CA ILE A 241 -9.92 -16.83 -8.17
C ILE A 241 -10.75 -17.11 -9.43
N ALA A 242 -11.88 -17.80 -9.29
CA ALA A 242 -12.88 -17.84 -10.34
C ALA A 242 -13.75 -16.56 -10.25
N LEU A 243 -13.80 -15.78 -11.34
CA LEU A 243 -14.65 -14.59 -11.40
C LEU A 243 -16.13 -14.99 -11.42
N ASP A 244 -16.94 -14.33 -10.61
CA ASP A 244 -18.40 -14.53 -10.59
C ASP A 244 -18.99 -14.28 -11.99
N GLU A 245 -19.99 -15.09 -12.37
CA GLU A 245 -20.62 -15.04 -13.70
C GLU A 245 -21.32 -13.69 -13.95
N SER A 246 -21.73 -12.98 -12.90
CA SER A 246 -22.38 -11.68 -12.99
C SER A 246 -21.42 -10.52 -13.27
N TRP A 247 -20.11 -10.73 -13.17
CA TRP A 247 -19.11 -9.68 -13.44
C TRP A 247 -18.70 -9.70 -14.90
N VAL A 248 -18.52 -8.51 -15.47
CA VAL A 248 -17.99 -8.33 -16.83
C VAL A 248 -16.47 -8.41 -16.75
N ALA A 249 -15.90 -9.53 -17.23
CA ALA A 249 -14.48 -9.78 -17.08
C ALA A 249 -13.61 -8.68 -17.73
N GLU A 250 -14.06 -8.15 -18.87
CA GLU A 250 -13.38 -7.08 -19.60
C GLU A 250 -13.28 -5.76 -18.81
N ASN A 251 -14.18 -5.59 -17.85
CA ASN A 251 -14.23 -4.42 -16.96
C ASN A 251 -13.53 -4.69 -15.62
N CYS A 252 -13.03 -5.91 -15.40
CA CYS A 252 -12.34 -6.23 -14.16
C CYS A 252 -10.87 -5.81 -14.21
N GLU A 253 -10.39 -5.36 -13.07
CA GLU A 253 -9.00 -5.06 -12.81
C GLU A 253 -8.57 -5.62 -11.45
N VAL A 254 -7.28 -5.75 -11.25
CA VAL A 254 -6.68 -6.19 -10.00
C VAL A 254 -5.94 -5.03 -9.37
N ILE A 255 -6.14 -4.82 -8.09
CA ILE A 255 -5.23 -4.03 -7.28
C ILE A 255 -4.47 -4.92 -6.32
N ALA A 256 -3.22 -4.53 -6.05
CA ALA A 256 -2.44 -5.11 -4.98
C ALA A 256 -1.80 -4.02 -4.13
N PHE A 257 -1.61 -4.31 -2.85
CA PHE A 257 -0.91 -3.39 -1.95
C PHE A 257 -0.20 -4.12 -0.83
N LEU A 258 0.98 -3.59 -0.49
CA LEU A 258 1.77 -4.02 0.66
C LEU A 258 1.33 -3.22 1.89
N GLN A 259 0.79 -3.91 2.88
CA GLN A 259 0.20 -3.29 4.07
C GLN A 259 0.82 -3.84 5.35
N ASN A 260 1.12 -2.97 6.30
CA ASN A 260 1.47 -3.40 7.65
C ASN A 260 0.24 -4.02 8.34
N PRO A 261 0.31 -5.28 8.81
CA PRO A 261 -0.86 -5.98 9.35
C PRO A 261 -1.36 -5.38 10.68
N SER A 262 -0.54 -4.64 11.41
CA SER A 262 -0.91 -4.02 12.68
C SER A 262 -1.41 -2.59 12.53
N SER A 263 -0.61 -1.70 11.90
CA SER A 263 -0.95 -0.28 11.74
C SER A 263 -1.92 -0.02 10.59
N LYS A 264 -2.06 -0.99 9.66
CA LYS A 264 -2.79 -0.85 8.40
C LYS A 264 -2.22 0.17 7.40
N THR A 265 -1.06 0.76 7.69
CA THR A 265 -0.39 1.64 6.74
C THR A 265 0.01 0.87 5.49
N VAL A 266 -0.22 1.47 4.33
CA VAL A 266 0.16 0.92 3.02
C VAL A 266 1.52 1.49 2.62
N GLU A 267 2.43 0.61 2.22
CA GLU A 267 3.77 0.99 1.77
C GLU A 267 3.80 1.25 0.27
N GLN A 268 3.13 0.42 -0.52
CA GLN A 268 3.05 0.55 -1.97
C GLN A 268 1.77 -0.09 -2.48
N SER A 269 1.24 0.42 -3.59
CA SER A 269 0.13 -0.19 -4.32
C SER A 269 0.41 -0.32 -5.81
N ALA A 270 -0.34 -1.16 -6.47
CA ALA A 270 -0.30 -1.38 -7.92
C ALA A 270 -1.69 -1.75 -8.42
N GLU A 271 -1.95 -1.44 -9.69
CA GLU A 271 -3.16 -1.85 -10.40
C GLU A 271 -2.82 -2.44 -11.76
N LYS A 272 -3.65 -3.34 -12.25
CA LYS A 272 -3.47 -4.03 -13.53
C LYS A 272 -4.84 -4.48 -14.06
N SER A 273 -5.11 -4.19 -15.35
CA SER A 273 -6.21 -4.83 -16.08
C SER A 273 -5.96 -6.34 -16.17
N ILE A 274 -7.02 -7.14 -16.18
CA ILE A 274 -6.86 -8.59 -16.29
C ILE A 274 -6.53 -9.07 -17.72
N PHE A 275 -6.59 -8.19 -18.72
CA PHE A 275 -6.32 -8.48 -20.14
C PHE A 275 -5.08 -7.79 -20.72
N ASP A 276 -4.30 -7.06 -19.91
CA ASP A 276 -3.09 -6.36 -20.37
C ASP A 276 -1.80 -7.17 -20.22
#